data_65a236e666a6f77eb8f5c6d3159c4b77
#
_entry.id   65a236e666a6f77eb8f5c6d3159c4b77
#
_cell.length_a   1.000
_cell.length_b   1.000
_cell.length_c   1.000
_cell.angle_alpha   90.00
_cell.angle_beta   90.00
_cell.angle_gamma   90.00
#
_symmetry.space_group_name_H-M   'P 1'
#
loop_
_entity.id
_entity.type
_entity.pdbx_description
1 polymer ?
#
loop_
_entity_poly.entity_id
_entity_poly.type
_entity_poly.pdbx_seq_one_letter_code
_entity_poly.pdbx_strand_id
1 'polypeptide(L)'
;MSVIDDRGRVFGRVNLVDAAAAAFVLLLIPLAYGTWLLFRPAKPRITSVTQVPVTREERRIAGPVRAMAKLKVKGRGLTPMLRAWIGTEPSLGFVFEDPNSADVIVPPMGSGTYDLILTDNAQEVARAPRAVVFPANESRERIKVVGRLVDLDRATAESLKVGDTIRDASGADVRVAALGELQSGRAPLVPAVEVAKANTFSRSASLVIGCDADPAGGPCSIHGVTPAVQTLLPVPGTTPPLTIFVDDLLPAAEARPADVTVRVTGGSELALVRAGDRDDLLDSRAAVVTSLEPSAAASGRALDLHLRLGVDAAHDGWRYRGRVVKPGAPFVLTTDRYVVTGTVVSVPPHE
;
A
#
# COMPACT_ATOMS: atom_id res chain seq x y z
N MET A 1 -33.21 -41.66 -74.36
CA MET A 1 -33.14 -42.33 -73.03
C MET A 1 -33.53 -41.28 -71.99
N SER A 2 -34.70 -41.43 -71.38
CA SER A 2 -35.08 -40.55 -70.32
C SER A 2 -34.25 -40.87 -69.03
N VAL A 3 -33.62 -39.92 -68.47
CA VAL A 3 -32.77 -40.09 -67.29
C VAL A 3 -33.61 -40.44 -66.04
N ILE A 4 -34.92 -40.16 -66.12
CA ILE A 4 -35.89 -40.42 -65.05
C ILE A 4 -36.97 -41.35 -65.60
N ASP A 5 -37.28 -42.46 -64.93
CA ASP A 5 -38.38 -43.39 -65.33
C ASP A 5 -39.74 -42.88 -64.75
N ASP A 6 -40.86 -43.50 -65.26
CA ASP A 6 -42.24 -43.15 -64.89
C ASP A 6 -42.54 -43.37 -63.39
N ARG A 7 -41.61 -43.93 -62.59
CA ARG A 7 -41.70 -44.17 -61.17
C ARG A 7 -40.78 -43.23 -60.40
N GLY A 8 -40.21 -42.19 -61.04
CA GLY A 8 -39.36 -41.21 -60.43
C GLY A 8 -37.97 -41.71 -60.02
N ARG A 9 -37.45 -42.78 -60.70
CA ARG A 9 -36.10 -43.29 -60.41
C ARG A 9 -35.09 -42.80 -61.42
N VAL A 10 -33.96 -42.34 -60.97
CA VAL A 10 -32.80 -41.92 -61.76
C VAL A 10 -32.01 -43.15 -62.12
N PHE A 11 -31.82 -43.39 -63.45
CA PHE A 11 -31.18 -44.58 -64.00
C PHE A 11 -31.82 -45.91 -63.54
N GLY A 12 -33.15 -45.90 -63.21
CA GLY A 12 -33.90 -47.09 -62.79
C GLY A 12 -33.52 -47.71 -61.44
N ARG A 13 -32.62 -47.10 -60.69
CA ARG A 13 -32.04 -47.63 -59.41
C ARG A 13 -32.29 -46.80 -58.22
N VAL A 14 -32.22 -45.48 -58.30
CA VAL A 14 -32.29 -44.57 -57.15
C VAL A 14 -33.51 -43.67 -57.27
N ASN A 15 -34.32 -43.58 -56.23
CA ASN A 15 -35.44 -42.65 -56.17
C ASN A 15 -34.93 -41.21 -56.27
N LEU A 16 -35.57 -40.39 -57.10
CA LEU A 16 -35.21 -38.97 -57.28
C LEU A 16 -35.19 -38.18 -55.93
N VAL A 17 -36.12 -38.51 -55.05
CA VAL A 17 -36.22 -37.86 -53.73
C VAL A 17 -35.01 -38.22 -52.86
N ASP A 18 -34.61 -39.52 -52.87
CA ASP A 18 -33.44 -39.98 -52.09
C ASP A 18 -32.14 -39.43 -52.69
N ALA A 19 -32.05 -39.34 -54.03
CA ALA A 19 -30.90 -38.69 -54.66
C ALA A 19 -30.77 -37.20 -54.33
N ALA A 20 -31.92 -36.49 -54.35
CA ALA A 20 -31.97 -35.09 -53.98
C ALA A 20 -31.63 -34.86 -52.46
N ALA A 21 -32.16 -35.75 -51.62
CA ALA A 21 -31.83 -35.69 -50.14
C ALA A 21 -30.34 -35.96 -49.91
N ALA A 22 -29.77 -36.97 -50.58
CA ALA A 22 -28.33 -37.25 -50.47
C ALA A 22 -27.45 -36.09 -50.99
N ALA A 23 -27.84 -35.51 -52.16
CA ALA A 23 -27.15 -34.35 -52.69
C ALA A 23 -27.23 -33.12 -51.73
N PHE A 24 -28.40 -32.92 -51.11
CA PHE A 24 -28.61 -31.87 -50.13
C PHE A 24 -27.72 -32.06 -48.88
N VAL A 25 -27.68 -33.26 -48.31
CA VAL A 25 -26.81 -33.57 -47.16
C VAL A 25 -25.34 -33.38 -47.53
N LEU A 26 -24.92 -33.82 -48.74
CA LEU A 26 -23.56 -33.61 -49.22
C LEU A 26 -23.20 -32.12 -49.37
N LEU A 27 -24.15 -31.26 -49.71
CA LEU A 27 -23.99 -29.82 -49.81
C LEU A 27 -23.93 -29.15 -48.42
N LEU A 28 -24.65 -29.67 -47.43
CA LEU A 28 -24.63 -29.18 -46.08
C LEU A 28 -23.28 -29.38 -45.38
N ILE A 29 -22.55 -30.44 -45.68
CA ILE A 29 -21.25 -30.74 -45.08
C ILE A 29 -20.22 -29.61 -45.33
N PRO A 30 -19.92 -29.22 -46.58
CA PRO A 30 -18.98 -28.14 -46.86
C PRO A 30 -19.50 -26.78 -46.36
N LEU A 31 -20.81 -26.55 -46.36
CA LEU A 31 -21.40 -25.33 -45.81
C LEU A 31 -21.21 -25.26 -44.30
N ALA A 32 -21.51 -26.35 -43.58
CA ALA A 32 -21.28 -26.43 -42.14
C ALA A 32 -19.79 -26.30 -41.78
N TYR A 33 -18.91 -26.92 -42.56
CA TYR A 33 -17.47 -26.80 -42.37
C TYR A 33 -16.97 -25.40 -42.67
N GLY A 34 -17.45 -24.77 -43.74
CA GLY A 34 -17.11 -23.38 -44.07
C GLY A 34 -17.59 -22.39 -42.99
N THR A 35 -18.83 -22.59 -42.51
CA THR A 35 -19.39 -21.81 -41.40
C THR A 35 -18.55 -21.99 -40.13
N TRP A 36 -18.19 -23.23 -39.78
CA TRP A 36 -17.35 -23.53 -38.63
C TRP A 36 -15.97 -22.86 -38.75
N LEU A 37 -15.34 -22.87 -39.95
CA LEU A 37 -14.07 -22.17 -40.18
C LEU A 37 -14.19 -20.66 -40.05
N LEU A 38 -15.28 -20.05 -40.56
CA LEU A 38 -15.52 -18.61 -40.49
C LEU A 38 -15.82 -18.12 -39.06
N PHE A 39 -16.55 -18.92 -38.28
CA PHE A 39 -16.94 -18.57 -36.92
C PHE A 39 -16.02 -19.15 -35.85
N ARG A 40 -14.97 -19.86 -36.23
CA ARG A 40 -13.98 -20.34 -35.27
C ARG A 40 -13.24 -19.13 -34.65
N PRO A 41 -13.37 -18.93 -33.34
CA PRO A 41 -12.68 -17.80 -32.68
C PRO A 41 -11.17 -17.90 -32.91
N ALA A 42 -10.58 -16.83 -33.39
CA ALA A 42 -9.13 -16.77 -33.55
C ALA A 42 -8.47 -16.98 -32.18
N LYS A 43 -7.44 -17.81 -32.12
CA LYS A 43 -6.67 -17.98 -30.87
C LYS A 43 -6.10 -16.63 -30.42
N PRO A 44 -6.33 -16.24 -29.18
CA PRO A 44 -5.79 -15.00 -28.64
C PRO A 44 -4.26 -14.95 -28.78
N ARG A 45 -3.74 -13.80 -29.16
CA ARG A 45 -2.30 -13.54 -29.21
C ARG A 45 -2.02 -12.17 -28.66
N ILE A 46 -1.04 -12.08 -27.78
CA ILE A 46 -0.53 -10.81 -27.26
C ILE A 46 0.59 -10.34 -28.18
N THR A 47 0.52 -9.09 -28.64
CA THR A 47 1.56 -8.47 -29.49
C THR A 47 2.39 -7.46 -28.73
N SER A 48 1.79 -6.72 -27.81
CA SER A 48 2.53 -5.81 -26.92
C SER A 48 1.79 -5.60 -25.61
N VAL A 49 2.57 -5.29 -24.58
CA VAL A 49 2.08 -4.90 -23.26
C VAL A 49 2.76 -3.59 -22.90
N THR A 50 1.98 -2.59 -22.52
CA THR A 50 2.49 -1.26 -22.17
C THR A 50 1.86 -0.82 -20.85
N GLN A 51 2.68 -0.37 -19.92
CA GLN A 51 2.18 0.19 -18.67
C GLN A 51 1.63 1.59 -18.91
N VAL A 52 0.42 1.87 -18.41
CA VAL A 52 -0.24 3.18 -18.51
C VAL A 52 -0.61 3.70 -17.12
N PRO A 53 -0.64 5.02 -16.92
CA PRO A 53 -1.05 5.59 -15.65
C PRO A 53 -2.48 5.23 -15.30
N VAL A 54 -2.74 4.87 -14.05
CA VAL A 54 -4.10 4.69 -13.53
C VAL A 54 -4.69 6.05 -13.22
N THR A 55 -5.86 6.36 -13.79
CA THR A 55 -6.53 7.64 -13.55
C THR A 55 -7.10 7.73 -12.13
N ARG A 56 -7.32 8.97 -11.64
CA ARG A 56 -7.92 9.20 -10.32
C ARG A 56 -9.29 8.54 -10.15
N GLU A 57 -10.06 8.50 -11.22
CA GLU A 57 -11.42 7.97 -11.24
C GLU A 57 -11.42 6.44 -11.17
N GLU A 58 -10.53 5.80 -11.91
CA GLU A 58 -10.32 4.35 -11.86
C GLU A 58 -9.90 3.87 -10.47
N ARG A 59 -9.04 4.65 -9.78
CA ARG A 59 -8.65 4.37 -8.38
C ARG A 59 -9.83 4.45 -7.41
N ARG A 60 -10.76 5.38 -7.63
CA ARG A 60 -11.95 5.55 -6.78
C ARG A 60 -12.94 4.40 -6.94
N ILE A 61 -13.06 3.85 -8.15
CA ILE A 61 -13.96 2.75 -8.48
C ILE A 61 -13.41 1.41 -7.98
N ALA A 62 -12.09 1.23 -7.97
CA ALA A 62 -11.44 0.00 -7.51
C ALA A 62 -11.59 -0.28 -5.99
N GLY A 63 -12.18 0.62 -5.23
CA GLY A 63 -12.39 0.45 -3.78
C GLY A 63 -11.09 0.45 -2.96
N PRO A 64 -11.07 -0.19 -1.78
CA PRO A 64 -9.91 -0.19 -0.89
C PRO A 64 -8.70 -0.95 -1.45
N VAL A 65 -8.88 -1.78 -2.47
CA VAL A 65 -7.78 -2.46 -3.16
C VAL A 65 -7.19 -1.49 -4.18
N ARG A 66 -6.08 -0.87 -3.84
CA ARG A 66 -5.38 0.06 -4.73
C ARG A 66 -4.73 -0.72 -5.87
N ALA A 67 -5.15 -0.43 -7.09
CA ALA A 67 -4.45 -0.90 -8.27
C ALA A 67 -3.04 -0.28 -8.32
N MET A 68 -2.01 -1.13 -8.47
CA MET A 68 -0.62 -0.67 -8.58
C MET A 68 -0.33 -0.11 -9.97
N ALA A 69 -0.88 -0.74 -10.99
CA ALA A 69 -0.66 -0.37 -12.38
C ALA A 69 -1.84 -0.77 -13.26
N LYS A 70 -1.91 -0.14 -14.42
CA LYS A 70 -2.78 -0.54 -15.52
C LYS A 70 -1.91 -0.88 -16.72
N LEU A 71 -2.16 -2.04 -17.32
CA LEU A 71 -1.44 -2.48 -18.52
C LEU A 71 -2.37 -2.41 -19.69
N LYS A 72 -1.95 -1.74 -20.75
CA LYS A 72 -2.59 -1.78 -22.06
C LYS A 72 -2.04 -2.97 -22.81
N VAL A 73 -2.89 -3.93 -23.08
CA VAL A 73 -2.57 -5.15 -23.83
C VAL A 73 -3.07 -5.00 -25.25
N LYS A 74 -2.18 -5.06 -26.21
CA LYS A 74 -2.53 -5.14 -27.64
C LYS A 74 -2.34 -6.55 -28.12
N GLY A 75 -3.24 -7.01 -28.98
CA GLY A 75 -3.22 -8.39 -29.45
C GLY A 75 -4.12 -8.62 -30.65
N ARG A 76 -4.56 -9.85 -30.81
CA ARG A 76 -5.61 -10.26 -31.75
C ARG A 76 -6.45 -11.35 -31.11
N GLY A 77 -7.73 -11.39 -31.44
CA GLY A 77 -8.63 -12.40 -30.92
C GLY A 77 -8.90 -12.30 -29.42
N LEU A 78 -8.75 -11.11 -28.84
CA LEU A 78 -9.13 -10.85 -27.45
C LEU A 78 -10.66 -10.93 -27.34
N THR A 79 -11.14 -11.46 -26.22
CA THR A 79 -12.57 -11.59 -25.92
C THR A 79 -12.88 -11.13 -24.51
N PRO A 80 -14.11 -10.70 -24.21
CA PRO A 80 -14.46 -10.22 -22.86
C PRO A 80 -14.46 -11.32 -21.79
N MET A 81 -14.39 -12.60 -22.18
CA MET A 81 -14.36 -13.74 -21.24
C MET A 81 -12.96 -14.07 -20.74
N LEU A 82 -11.92 -13.45 -21.31
CA LEU A 82 -10.54 -13.68 -20.90
C LEU A 82 -10.29 -13.14 -19.50
N ARG A 83 -9.41 -13.83 -18.80
CA ARG A 83 -8.84 -13.39 -17.51
C ARG A 83 -7.34 -13.25 -17.67
N ALA A 84 -6.77 -12.31 -16.97
CA ALA A 84 -5.33 -12.08 -16.99
C ALA A 84 -4.67 -12.48 -15.66
N TRP A 85 -3.46 -12.98 -15.75
CA TRP A 85 -2.58 -13.30 -14.64
C TRP A 85 -1.24 -12.64 -14.87
N ILE A 86 -0.63 -12.14 -13.80
CA ILE A 86 0.71 -11.56 -13.81
C ILE A 86 1.59 -12.48 -12.99
N GLY A 87 2.44 -13.28 -13.66
CA GLY A 87 3.11 -14.40 -13.01
C GLY A 87 2.12 -15.39 -12.44
N THR A 88 2.06 -15.52 -11.12
CA THR A 88 1.13 -16.38 -10.38
C THR A 88 -0.07 -15.64 -9.80
N GLU A 89 -0.10 -14.32 -9.87
CA GLU A 89 -1.14 -13.49 -9.27
C GLU A 89 -2.25 -13.17 -10.27
N PRO A 90 -3.53 -13.31 -9.91
CA PRO A 90 -4.64 -12.92 -10.76
C PRO A 90 -4.71 -11.39 -10.85
N SER A 91 -5.04 -10.87 -12.04
CA SER A 91 -5.34 -9.46 -12.20
C SER A 91 -6.60 -9.07 -11.42
N LEU A 92 -6.68 -7.81 -10.98
CA LEU A 92 -7.89 -7.26 -10.35
C LEU A 92 -9.04 -7.08 -11.34
N GLY A 93 -8.71 -6.96 -12.63
CA GLY A 93 -9.70 -6.82 -13.70
C GLY A 93 -9.08 -6.95 -15.08
N PHE A 94 -9.90 -7.44 -16.02
CA PHE A 94 -9.62 -7.44 -17.44
C PHE A 94 -10.74 -6.65 -18.12
N VAL A 95 -10.40 -5.48 -18.64
CA VAL A 95 -11.34 -4.57 -19.29
C VAL A 95 -11.18 -4.71 -20.81
N PHE A 96 -12.08 -5.43 -21.40
CA PHE A 96 -12.09 -5.62 -22.86
C PHE A 96 -12.53 -4.32 -23.55
N GLU A 97 -11.76 -3.84 -24.52
CA GLU A 97 -12.13 -2.70 -25.36
C GLU A 97 -12.59 -3.15 -26.75
N ASP A 98 -11.76 -3.93 -27.40
CA ASP A 98 -12.02 -4.50 -28.73
C ASP A 98 -11.18 -5.78 -28.95
N PRO A 99 -11.38 -6.54 -30.07
CA PRO A 99 -10.63 -7.77 -30.32
C PRO A 99 -9.09 -7.62 -30.41
N ASN A 100 -8.60 -6.38 -30.43
CA ASN A 100 -7.16 -6.09 -30.54
C ASN A 100 -6.62 -5.35 -29.31
N SER A 101 -7.47 -4.91 -28.37
CA SER A 101 -7.09 -4.09 -27.23
C SER A 101 -7.87 -4.42 -25.97
N ALA A 102 -7.16 -4.49 -24.85
CA ALA A 102 -7.74 -4.64 -23.52
C ALA A 102 -6.87 -3.96 -22.49
N ASP A 103 -7.48 -3.54 -21.36
CA ASP A 103 -6.78 -3.06 -20.19
C ASP A 103 -6.77 -4.13 -19.11
N VAL A 104 -5.62 -4.31 -18.46
CA VAL A 104 -5.44 -5.22 -17.32
C VAL A 104 -5.12 -4.39 -16.09
N ILE A 105 -5.95 -4.54 -15.06
CA ILE A 105 -5.74 -3.87 -13.77
C ILE A 105 -4.90 -4.79 -12.89
N VAL A 106 -3.72 -4.33 -12.52
CA VAL A 106 -2.72 -5.13 -11.79
C VAL A 106 -2.84 -4.87 -10.31
N PRO A 107 -2.83 -5.94 -9.46
CA PRO A 107 -2.76 -5.77 -8.02
C PRO A 107 -1.39 -5.20 -7.60
N PRO A 108 -1.24 -4.75 -6.34
CA PRO A 108 0.07 -4.43 -5.79
C PRO A 108 1.00 -5.65 -5.87
N MET A 109 2.11 -5.50 -6.57
CA MET A 109 3.10 -6.55 -6.77
C MET A 109 4.49 -6.05 -6.38
N GLY A 110 5.37 -6.97 -6.02
CA GLY A 110 6.78 -6.67 -5.79
C GLY A 110 7.50 -6.23 -7.07
N SER A 111 8.70 -5.65 -6.90
CA SER A 111 9.59 -5.40 -8.03
C SER A 111 10.00 -6.73 -8.68
N GLY A 112 10.06 -6.73 -9.99
CA GLY A 112 10.41 -7.93 -10.73
C GLY A 112 9.96 -7.90 -12.18
N THR A 113 10.24 -8.98 -12.88
CA THR A 113 9.79 -9.19 -14.26
C THR A 113 8.85 -10.38 -14.27
N TYR A 114 7.66 -10.17 -14.82
CA TYR A 114 6.58 -11.14 -14.79
C TYR A 114 6.06 -11.45 -16.19
N ASP A 115 5.55 -12.66 -16.34
CA ASP A 115 4.81 -13.04 -17.54
C ASP A 115 3.38 -12.47 -17.44
N LEU A 116 2.82 -12.05 -18.57
CA LEU A 116 1.39 -11.82 -18.69
C LEU A 116 0.76 -13.05 -19.34
N ILE A 117 -0.19 -13.66 -18.66
CA ILE A 117 -0.87 -14.88 -19.10
C ILE A 117 -2.35 -14.55 -19.25
N LEU A 118 -2.92 -14.91 -20.42
CA LEU A 118 -4.37 -14.83 -20.63
C LEU A 118 -4.95 -16.24 -20.55
N THR A 119 -6.05 -16.38 -19.81
CA THR A 119 -6.75 -17.64 -19.63
C THR A 119 -8.20 -17.52 -20.10
N ASP A 120 -8.73 -18.59 -20.67
CA ASP A 120 -10.14 -18.80 -20.96
C ASP A 120 -10.58 -20.09 -20.25
N ASN A 121 -11.64 -20.03 -19.46
CA ASN A 121 -12.12 -21.17 -18.65
C ASN A 121 -10.98 -21.89 -17.88
N ALA A 122 -10.09 -21.12 -17.27
CA ALA A 122 -8.91 -21.59 -16.53
C ALA A 122 -7.82 -22.27 -17.39
N GLN A 123 -7.95 -22.29 -18.70
CA GLN A 123 -6.90 -22.78 -19.61
C GLN A 123 -6.09 -21.62 -20.15
N GLU A 124 -4.77 -21.74 -20.15
CA GLU A 124 -3.88 -20.76 -20.76
C GLU A 124 -4.10 -20.75 -22.28
N VAL A 125 -4.45 -19.57 -22.82
CA VAL A 125 -4.68 -19.36 -24.25
C VAL A 125 -3.65 -18.46 -24.91
N ALA A 126 -3.00 -17.60 -24.15
CA ALA A 126 -1.89 -16.78 -24.62
C ALA A 126 -0.95 -16.40 -23.47
N ARG A 127 0.34 -16.27 -23.79
CA ARG A 127 1.38 -15.83 -22.84
C ARG A 127 2.31 -14.83 -23.52
N ALA A 128 2.61 -13.76 -22.80
CA ALA A 128 3.70 -12.85 -23.15
C ALA A 128 4.77 -12.99 -22.05
N PRO A 129 5.87 -13.71 -22.32
CA PRO A 129 6.90 -13.92 -21.32
C PRO A 129 7.65 -12.63 -21.02
N ARG A 130 7.92 -12.37 -19.73
CA ARG A 130 8.68 -11.22 -19.24
C ARG A 130 8.15 -9.87 -19.73
N ALA A 131 6.86 -9.78 -20.02
CA ALA A 131 6.24 -8.61 -20.63
C ALA A 131 5.91 -7.50 -19.63
N VAL A 132 5.86 -7.81 -18.35
CA VAL A 132 5.52 -6.86 -17.29
C VAL A 132 6.74 -6.67 -16.42
N VAL A 133 7.26 -5.44 -16.36
CA VAL A 133 8.43 -5.10 -15.55
C VAL A 133 8.02 -4.08 -14.51
N PHE A 134 8.11 -4.45 -13.24
CA PHE A 134 8.06 -3.51 -12.13
C PHE A 134 9.49 -3.24 -11.67
N PRO A 135 10.03 -2.04 -11.95
CA PRO A 135 11.38 -1.71 -11.52
C PRO A 135 11.48 -1.82 -9.99
N ALA A 136 12.64 -2.26 -9.52
CA ALA A 136 12.97 -2.09 -8.12
C ALA A 136 12.87 -0.59 -7.82
N ASN A 137 11.97 -0.23 -6.93
CA ASN A 137 11.75 1.17 -6.60
C ASN A 137 12.96 1.66 -5.80
N GLU A 138 14.02 2.07 -6.49
CA GLU A 138 15.22 2.66 -5.87
C GLU A 138 14.88 3.94 -5.09
N SER A 139 13.74 4.54 -5.41
CA SER A 139 13.19 5.73 -4.75
C SER A 139 11.95 5.42 -3.90
N ARG A 140 11.92 4.28 -3.19
CA ARG A 140 10.90 4.11 -2.15
C ARG A 140 11.05 5.25 -1.16
N GLU A 141 10.00 6.04 -1.06
CA GLU A 141 9.90 7.01 0.00
C GLU A 141 10.00 6.26 1.34
N ARG A 142 10.68 6.84 2.30
CA ARG A 142 10.81 6.24 3.62
C ARG A 142 10.09 7.12 4.62
N ILE A 143 9.28 6.48 5.42
CA ILE A 143 8.66 7.12 6.57
C ILE A 143 9.16 6.48 7.85
N LYS A 144 9.18 7.25 8.91
CA LYS A 144 9.44 6.76 10.25
C LYS A 144 8.11 6.66 10.99
N VAL A 145 7.79 5.44 11.40
CA VAL A 145 6.60 5.13 12.20
C VAL A 145 7.06 4.96 13.64
N VAL A 146 6.58 5.83 14.51
CA VAL A 146 6.80 5.71 15.96
C VAL A 146 5.52 5.24 16.61
N GLY A 147 5.62 4.25 17.49
CA GLY A 147 4.43 3.67 18.09
C GLY A 147 4.74 2.50 18.99
N ARG A 148 3.76 1.63 19.19
CA ARG A 148 3.88 0.43 20.02
C ARG A 148 3.62 -0.83 19.22
N LEU A 149 4.60 -1.71 19.20
CA LEU A 149 4.39 -3.08 18.77
C LEU A 149 3.47 -3.74 19.79
N VAL A 150 2.43 -4.39 19.31
CA VAL A 150 1.37 -4.98 20.14
C VAL A 150 1.22 -6.46 19.86
N ASP A 151 0.63 -7.20 20.82
CA ASP A 151 0.35 -8.63 20.70
C ASP A 151 1.56 -9.49 20.37
N LEU A 152 2.74 -9.09 20.85
CA LEU A 152 3.98 -9.85 20.68
C LEU A 152 3.96 -11.11 21.54
N ASP A 153 4.40 -12.24 21.00
CA ASP A 153 4.86 -13.33 21.82
C ASP A 153 6.23 -13.00 22.42
N ARG A 154 6.58 -13.67 23.52
CA ARG A 154 7.80 -13.37 24.26
C ARG A 154 9.07 -13.56 23.43
N ALA A 155 9.14 -14.61 22.64
CA ALA A 155 10.32 -14.92 21.84
C ALA A 155 10.56 -13.86 20.77
N THR A 156 9.50 -13.43 20.06
CA THR A 156 9.55 -12.34 19.10
C THR A 156 9.93 -11.02 19.77
N ALA A 157 9.33 -10.72 20.92
CA ALA A 157 9.60 -9.47 21.65
C ALA A 157 11.04 -9.34 22.10
N GLU A 158 11.65 -10.45 22.57
CA GLU A 158 13.05 -10.51 23.02
C GLU A 158 14.05 -10.60 21.85
N SER A 159 13.64 -11.15 20.70
CA SER A 159 14.51 -11.29 19.53
C SER A 159 14.76 -10.00 18.78
N LEU A 160 13.81 -9.06 18.80
CA LEU A 160 13.93 -7.78 18.10
C LEU A 160 15.04 -6.89 18.67
N LYS A 161 15.92 -6.41 17.80
CA LYS A 161 17.05 -5.53 18.15
C LYS A 161 17.04 -4.26 17.31
N VAL A 162 17.58 -3.20 17.86
CA VAL A 162 17.86 -1.97 17.11
C VAL A 162 18.84 -2.28 16.00
N GLY A 163 18.55 -1.83 14.80
CA GLY A 163 19.34 -2.08 13.60
C GLY A 163 18.83 -3.28 12.76
N ASP A 164 17.95 -4.11 13.30
CA ASP A 164 17.37 -5.21 12.53
C ASP A 164 16.66 -4.68 11.29
N THR A 165 16.85 -5.40 10.19
CA THR A 165 16.16 -5.13 8.92
C THR A 165 15.32 -6.33 8.53
N ILE A 166 14.04 -6.11 8.46
CA ILE A 166 13.04 -7.11 8.07
C ILE A 166 12.69 -6.84 6.61
N ARG A 167 12.78 -7.84 5.75
CA ARG A 167 12.39 -7.75 4.34
C ARG A 167 11.30 -8.74 4.05
N ASP A 168 10.30 -8.28 3.33
CA ASP A 168 9.27 -9.17 2.82
C ASP A 168 9.54 -9.63 1.38
N ALA A 169 8.69 -10.53 0.88
CA ALA A 169 8.77 -11.04 -0.48
C ALA A 169 8.53 -9.95 -1.55
N SER A 170 7.89 -8.84 -1.20
CA SER A 170 7.65 -7.68 -2.08
C SER A 170 8.86 -6.73 -2.15
N GLY A 171 9.89 -7.00 -1.35
CA GLY A 171 11.07 -6.15 -1.22
C GLY A 171 10.85 -4.90 -0.35
N ALA A 172 9.73 -4.83 0.39
CA ALA A 172 9.57 -3.82 1.40
C ALA A 172 10.57 -4.09 2.54
N ASP A 173 11.33 -3.06 2.90
CA ASP A 173 12.28 -3.11 4.00
C ASP A 173 11.73 -2.32 5.19
N VAL A 174 11.83 -2.92 6.36
CA VAL A 174 11.52 -2.29 7.65
C VAL A 174 12.78 -2.37 8.49
N ARG A 175 13.29 -1.22 8.90
CA ARG A 175 14.43 -1.13 9.81
C ARG A 175 13.97 -0.69 11.18
N VAL A 176 14.37 -1.42 12.20
CA VAL A 176 14.16 -1.04 13.61
C VAL A 176 15.15 0.06 13.97
N ALA A 177 14.67 1.29 14.13
CA ALA A 177 15.50 2.45 14.45
C ALA A 177 15.70 2.64 15.96
N ALA A 178 14.66 2.36 16.76
CA ALA A 178 14.74 2.40 18.23
C ALA A 178 13.73 1.43 18.84
N LEU A 179 14.01 0.98 20.05
CA LEU A 179 13.15 0.11 20.84
C LEU A 179 13.13 0.61 22.29
N GLY A 180 11.94 0.69 22.86
CA GLY A 180 11.74 0.97 24.27
C GLY A 180 11.81 -0.27 25.14
N GLU A 181 11.39 -0.15 26.37
CA GLU A 181 11.32 -1.26 27.31
C GLU A 181 10.19 -2.24 26.94
N LEU A 182 10.42 -3.51 27.26
CA LEU A 182 9.42 -4.56 27.09
C LEU A 182 8.40 -4.47 28.24
N GLN A 183 7.14 -4.37 27.89
CA GLN A 183 6.03 -4.32 28.84
C GLN A 183 5.20 -5.59 28.72
N SER A 184 4.88 -6.21 29.84
CA SER A 184 3.94 -7.33 29.89
C SER A 184 2.50 -6.81 29.81
N GLY A 185 1.68 -7.46 29.01
CA GLY A 185 0.28 -7.11 28.84
C GLY A 185 0.03 -6.19 27.65
N ARG A 186 -1.24 -5.84 27.49
CA ARG A 186 -1.71 -4.99 26.41
C ARG A 186 -1.39 -3.52 26.69
N ALA A 187 -0.92 -2.82 25.69
CA ALA A 187 -0.75 -1.37 25.80
C ALA A 187 -2.13 -0.69 26.08
N PRO A 188 -2.21 0.16 27.14
CA PRO A 188 -3.49 0.65 27.63
C PRO A 188 -4.29 1.53 26.65
N LEU A 189 -3.67 2.01 25.56
CA LEU A 189 -4.29 2.89 24.57
C LEU A 189 -4.75 2.19 23.29
N VAL A 190 -4.52 0.88 23.17
CA VAL A 190 -4.99 0.14 21.99
C VAL A 190 -6.46 -0.21 22.18
N PRO A 191 -7.36 0.19 21.26
CA PRO A 191 -8.76 -0.16 21.33
C PRO A 191 -8.95 -1.67 21.52
N ALA A 192 -9.93 -2.07 22.34
CA ALA A 192 -10.24 -3.46 22.61
C ALA A 192 -10.90 -4.10 21.39
N VAL A 193 -10.11 -4.42 20.36
CA VAL A 193 -10.53 -5.28 19.27
C VAL A 193 -9.99 -6.67 19.57
N GLU A 194 -10.89 -7.57 19.94
CA GLU A 194 -10.67 -8.98 20.28
C GLU A 194 -10.07 -9.30 21.68
N VAL A 195 -10.51 -10.44 22.17
CA VAL A 195 -10.15 -11.04 23.46
C VAL A 195 -8.63 -11.10 23.60
N ALA A 196 -8.09 -10.38 24.57
CA ALA A 196 -6.68 -10.39 24.89
C ALA A 196 -6.19 -11.83 25.04
N LYS A 197 -5.27 -12.26 24.18
CA LYS A 197 -4.52 -13.49 24.40
C LYS A 197 -3.75 -13.31 25.70
N ALA A 198 -3.93 -14.20 26.66
CA ALA A 198 -3.12 -14.22 27.86
C ALA A 198 -1.65 -14.37 27.46
N ASN A 199 -0.74 -13.63 28.12
CA ASN A 199 0.72 -13.61 27.88
C ASN A 199 1.19 -12.91 26.59
N THR A 200 0.57 -11.81 26.21
CA THR A 200 1.11 -10.92 25.16
C THR A 200 2.01 -9.86 25.78
N PHE A 201 2.93 -9.38 24.97
CA PHE A 201 3.85 -8.31 25.31
C PHE A 201 3.65 -7.13 24.36
N SER A 202 4.02 -5.96 24.83
CA SER A 202 4.08 -4.75 24.00
C SER A 202 5.43 -4.05 24.18
N ARG A 203 5.86 -3.33 23.15
CA ARG A 203 7.12 -2.59 23.17
C ARG A 203 7.03 -1.34 22.33
N SER A 204 7.40 -0.19 22.86
CA SER A 204 7.55 1.02 22.06
C SER A 204 8.63 0.81 20.99
N ALA A 205 8.40 1.28 19.80
CA ALA A 205 9.32 1.13 18.69
C ALA A 205 9.30 2.34 17.75
N SER A 206 10.45 2.60 17.15
CA SER A 206 10.58 3.48 15.99
C SER A 206 11.06 2.66 14.81
N LEU A 207 10.24 2.61 13.76
CA LEU A 207 10.49 1.82 12.56
C LEU A 207 10.66 2.74 11.36
N VAL A 208 11.70 2.52 10.56
CA VAL A 208 11.83 3.16 9.23
C VAL A 208 11.31 2.17 8.21
N ILE A 209 10.24 2.53 7.51
CA ILE A 209 9.53 1.66 6.59
C ILE A 209 9.59 2.26 5.19
N GLY A 210 10.00 1.43 4.21
CA GLY A 210 9.88 1.77 2.80
C GLY A 210 8.42 1.75 2.37
N CYS A 211 7.95 2.80 1.73
CA CYS A 211 6.57 2.94 1.28
C CYS A 211 6.49 3.37 -0.19
N ASP A 212 5.40 3.00 -0.84
CA ASP A 212 5.17 3.36 -2.22
C ASP A 212 4.62 4.79 -2.28
N ALA A 213 5.39 5.69 -2.91
CA ALA A 213 4.97 7.08 -3.10
C ALA A 213 3.66 7.15 -3.90
N ASP A 214 2.75 8.02 -3.50
CA ASP A 214 1.58 8.33 -4.31
C ASP A 214 2.03 9.26 -5.46
N PRO A 215 1.96 8.82 -6.72
CA PRO A 215 2.36 9.65 -7.86
C PRO A 215 1.52 10.93 -8.00
N ALA A 216 0.39 11.04 -7.28
CA ALA A 216 -0.42 12.26 -7.20
C ALA A 216 -0.01 13.18 -6.04
N GLY A 217 1.13 12.91 -5.36
CA GLY A 217 1.60 13.68 -4.21
C GLY A 217 0.80 13.46 -2.92
N GLY A 218 0.02 12.38 -2.86
CA GLY A 218 -0.66 11.95 -1.64
C GLY A 218 0.30 11.22 -0.68
N PRO A 219 -0.19 10.85 0.51
CA PRO A 219 0.62 10.11 1.47
C PRO A 219 1.03 8.76 0.92
N CYS A 220 2.23 8.35 1.23
CA CYS A 220 2.75 7.05 0.79
C CYS A 220 1.94 5.88 1.39
N SER A 221 1.97 4.74 0.73
CA SER A 221 1.27 3.54 1.17
C SER A 221 2.23 2.37 1.39
N ILE A 222 1.91 1.54 2.38
CA ILE A 222 2.61 0.30 2.68
C ILE A 222 1.65 -0.83 2.34
N HIS A 223 1.96 -1.63 1.30
CA HIS A 223 1.07 -2.68 0.80
C HIS A 223 -0.39 -2.20 0.55
N GLY A 224 -0.53 -1.00 -0.01
CA GLY A 224 -1.85 -0.40 -0.27
C GLY A 224 -2.54 0.19 0.95
N VAL A 225 -1.98 0.06 2.15
CA VAL A 225 -2.47 0.70 3.37
C VAL A 225 -1.76 2.04 3.57
N THR A 226 -2.51 3.12 3.66
CA THR A 226 -1.96 4.43 4.04
C THR A 226 -1.79 4.47 5.55
N PRO A 227 -0.56 4.61 6.07
CA PRO A 227 -0.35 4.77 7.50
C PRO A 227 -1.08 6.00 8.03
N ALA A 228 -1.71 5.86 9.18
CA ALA A 228 -2.36 6.96 9.88
C ALA A 228 -2.08 6.88 11.38
N VAL A 229 -2.02 8.03 12.03
CA VAL A 229 -1.87 8.12 13.49
C VAL A 229 -3.10 7.50 14.15
N GLN A 230 -2.92 6.84 15.28
CA GLN A 230 -3.93 6.12 16.07
C GLN A 230 -4.59 4.94 15.33
N THR A 231 -3.87 4.33 14.39
CA THR A 231 -4.30 3.10 13.72
C THR A 231 -3.32 1.97 13.94
N LEU A 232 -3.80 0.74 13.74
CA LEU A 232 -2.96 -0.44 13.70
C LEU A 232 -2.41 -0.62 12.28
N LEU A 233 -1.10 -0.73 12.18
CA LEU A 233 -0.40 -0.93 10.92
C LEU A 233 0.32 -2.30 10.95
N PRO A 234 0.00 -3.21 10.03
CA PRO A 234 0.77 -4.45 9.90
C PRO A 234 2.18 -4.14 9.38
N VAL A 235 3.18 -4.70 10.05
CA VAL A 235 4.59 -4.56 9.68
C VAL A 235 4.93 -5.65 8.67
N PRO A 236 5.33 -5.31 7.45
CA PRO A 236 5.62 -6.28 6.42
C PRO A 236 6.84 -7.16 6.77
N GLY A 237 6.87 -8.37 6.22
CA GLY A 237 8.04 -9.26 6.25
C GLY A 237 8.21 -10.13 7.49
N THR A 238 7.26 -10.15 8.40
CA THR A 238 7.29 -11.02 9.58
C THR A 238 6.27 -12.15 9.50
N THR A 239 6.61 -13.31 10.06
CA THR A 239 5.71 -14.45 10.19
C THR A 239 5.80 -14.98 11.63
N PRO A 240 4.77 -14.82 12.47
CA PRO A 240 3.51 -14.10 12.22
C PRO A 240 3.73 -12.59 11.98
N PRO A 241 2.79 -11.90 11.32
CA PRO A 241 2.93 -10.47 11.06
C PRO A 241 2.94 -9.68 12.37
N LEU A 242 3.94 -8.82 12.52
CA LEU A 242 3.97 -7.85 13.61
C LEU A 242 2.96 -6.73 13.33
N THR A 243 2.42 -6.16 14.39
CA THR A 243 1.49 -5.02 14.29
C THR A 243 2.00 -3.90 15.17
N ILE A 244 2.03 -2.68 14.62
CA ILE A 244 2.36 -1.47 15.37
C ILE A 244 1.12 -0.58 15.47
N PHE A 245 0.80 -0.15 16.68
CA PHE A 245 -0.13 0.95 16.91
C PHE A 245 0.63 2.25 16.70
N VAL A 246 0.21 3.05 15.74
CA VAL A 246 0.94 4.25 15.28
C VAL A 246 0.63 5.42 16.19
N ASP A 247 1.62 5.90 16.92
CA ASP A 247 1.51 7.12 17.74
C ASP A 247 1.90 8.36 16.91
N ASP A 248 2.97 8.28 16.09
CA ASP A 248 3.46 9.37 15.24
C ASP A 248 3.95 8.86 13.88
N LEU A 249 3.79 9.70 12.86
CA LEU A 249 4.35 9.52 11.52
C LEU A 249 5.31 10.66 11.22
N LEU A 250 6.58 10.34 11.02
CA LEU A 250 7.65 11.30 10.84
C LEU A 250 8.38 11.08 9.52
N PRO A 251 8.98 12.12 8.92
CA PRO A 251 9.91 11.93 7.81
C PRO A 251 11.08 11.03 8.23
N ALA A 252 11.55 10.16 7.34
CA ALA A 252 12.73 9.34 7.61
C ALA A 252 14.05 10.14 7.57
N ALA A 253 14.04 11.33 6.97
CA ALA A 253 15.15 12.24 6.96
C ALA A 253 15.57 12.63 8.40
N GLU A 254 16.83 12.97 8.59
CA GLU A 254 17.32 13.45 9.86
C GLU A 254 16.71 14.82 10.19
N ALA A 255 16.26 14.96 11.44
CA ALA A 255 15.75 16.21 11.94
C ALA A 255 16.90 17.20 12.23
N ARG A 256 16.63 18.48 12.13
CA ARG A 256 17.55 19.53 12.55
C ARG A 256 17.31 19.87 14.01
N PRO A 257 18.35 20.01 14.84
CA PRO A 257 18.17 20.47 16.20
C PRO A 257 17.73 21.95 16.21
N ALA A 258 16.75 22.26 17.04
CA ALA A 258 16.25 23.61 17.24
C ALA A 258 16.08 23.89 18.72
N ASP A 259 16.48 25.08 19.14
CA ASP A 259 16.23 25.60 20.50
C ASP A 259 14.94 26.43 20.46
N VAL A 260 13.93 26.01 21.21
CA VAL A 260 12.58 26.58 21.20
C VAL A 260 12.22 27.00 22.64
N THR A 261 11.64 28.18 22.80
CA THR A 261 11.10 28.60 24.09
C THR A 261 9.58 28.43 24.08
N VAL A 262 9.06 27.73 25.06
CA VAL A 262 7.63 27.47 25.26
C VAL A 262 7.19 28.01 26.60
N ARG A 263 6.20 28.89 26.61
CA ARG A 263 5.54 29.38 27.82
C ARG A 263 4.46 28.43 28.25
N VAL A 264 4.58 27.91 29.44
CA VAL A 264 3.63 27.00 30.06
C VAL A 264 2.95 27.73 31.21
N THR A 265 1.64 27.68 31.24
CA THR A 265 0.82 28.19 32.34
C THR A 265 0.06 27.01 32.92
N GLY A 266 0.02 26.87 34.23
CA GLY A 266 -0.70 25.73 34.80
C GLY A 266 -0.58 25.62 36.30
N GLY A 267 -1.06 24.52 36.83
CA GLY A 267 -1.18 24.21 38.25
C GLY A 267 0.02 23.47 38.85
N SER A 268 -0.28 22.35 39.51
CA SER A 268 0.70 21.52 40.22
C SER A 268 1.70 20.82 39.32
N GLU A 269 1.35 20.57 38.06
CA GLU A 269 2.20 19.87 37.09
C GLU A 269 3.48 20.63 36.78
N LEU A 270 3.44 21.98 36.83
CA LEU A 270 4.63 22.82 36.63
C LEU A 270 5.74 22.53 37.64
N ALA A 271 5.37 22.11 38.85
CA ALA A 271 6.33 21.75 39.89
C ALA A 271 7.07 20.43 39.59
N LEU A 272 6.59 19.65 38.65
CA LEU A 272 7.20 18.37 38.26
C LEU A 272 8.25 18.56 37.16
N VAL A 273 8.18 19.67 36.41
CA VAL A 273 9.06 19.92 35.25
C VAL A 273 10.48 20.21 35.74
N ARG A 274 11.45 19.55 35.14
CA ARG A 274 12.88 19.71 35.47
C ARG A 274 13.72 19.81 34.19
N ALA A 275 14.85 20.45 34.29
CA ALA A 275 15.88 20.39 33.28
C ALA A 275 16.34 18.92 33.11
N GLY A 276 16.50 18.49 31.88
CA GLY A 276 16.80 17.11 31.52
C GLY A 276 15.55 16.24 31.22
N ASP A 277 14.35 16.72 31.57
CA ASP A 277 13.14 15.99 31.21
C ASP A 277 13.03 15.85 29.66
N ARG A 278 12.64 14.66 29.24
CA ARG A 278 12.54 14.31 27.84
C ARG A 278 11.10 13.89 27.51
N ASP A 279 10.64 14.25 26.33
CA ASP A 279 9.35 13.82 25.87
C ASP A 279 9.35 12.31 25.52
N ASP A 280 8.17 11.72 25.45
CA ASP A 280 7.95 10.28 25.25
C ASP A 280 8.26 9.78 23.82
N LEU A 281 8.61 10.70 22.91
CA LEU A 281 8.91 10.36 21.53
C LEU A 281 10.17 9.49 21.44
N LEU A 282 10.01 8.26 20.98
CA LEU A 282 11.12 7.32 20.78
C LEU A 282 11.88 7.62 19.47
N ASP A 283 12.43 8.82 19.38
CA ASP A 283 13.17 9.30 18.21
C ASP A 283 14.22 10.35 18.62
N SER A 284 15.16 10.64 17.73
CA SER A 284 16.15 11.72 17.91
C SER A 284 15.51 13.13 17.97
N ARG A 285 14.25 13.23 17.52
CA ARG A 285 13.45 14.47 17.58
C ARG A 285 12.94 14.80 18.96
N ALA A 286 12.96 13.84 19.90
CA ALA A 286 12.40 14.04 21.23
C ALA A 286 12.83 15.36 21.85
N ALA A 287 11.85 16.12 22.35
CA ALA A 287 12.12 17.38 23.04
C ALA A 287 12.80 17.13 24.39
N VAL A 288 13.82 17.89 24.68
CA VAL A 288 14.54 17.86 25.98
C VAL A 288 14.48 19.24 26.60
N VAL A 289 14.03 19.32 27.85
CA VAL A 289 14.05 20.55 28.62
C VAL A 289 15.50 20.89 28.98
N THR A 290 16.04 21.95 28.41
CA THR A 290 17.43 22.39 28.70
C THR A 290 17.52 23.30 29.92
N SER A 291 16.55 24.19 30.06
CA SER A 291 16.40 25.05 31.24
C SER A 291 14.96 25.53 31.40
N LEU A 292 14.66 26.10 32.54
CA LEU A 292 13.34 26.67 32.84
C LEU A 292 13.53 27.95 33.66
N GLU A 293 12.74 28.96 33.36
CA GLU A 293 12.80 30.28 34.01
C GLU A 293 11.38 30.75 34.36
N PRO A 294 11.21 31.50 35.46
CA PRO A 294 9.94 32.17 35.75
C PRO A 294 9.59 33.11 34.61
N SER A 295 8.38 33.03 34.07
CA SER A 295 7.95 33.94 33.00
C SER A 295 7.67 35.33 33.53
N ALA A 296 8.40 36.35 33.04
CA ALA A 296 8.21 37.75 33.41
C ALA A 296 6.88 38.36 32.91
N ALA A 297 6.20 37.73 31.97
CA ALA A 297 5.04 38.30 31.27
C ALA A 297 3.68 37.83 31.81
N ALA A 298 3.62 37.01 32.86
CA ALA A 298 2.38 36.47 33.37
C ALA A 298 2.08 36.85 34.78
N SER A 299 0.88 37.29 35.08
CA SER A 299 0.34 37.59 36.41
C SER A 299 0.00 36.35 37.25
N GLY A 300 0.61 35.19 36.95
CA GLY A 300 0.35 33.90 37.59
C GLY A 300 1.56 32.99 37.56
N ARG A 301 1.38 31.72 37.96
CA ARG A 301 2.43 30.69 37.84
C ARG A 301 2.62 30.32 36.38
N ALA A 302 3.61 30.93 35.73
CA ALA A 302 4.02 30.58 34.36
C ALA A 302 5.53 30.34 34.33
N LEU A 303 5.96 29.37 33.55
CA LEU A 303 7.36 29.05 33.30
C LEU A 303 7.64 29.18 31.79
N ASP A 304 8.76 29.76 31.46
CA ASP A 304 9.32 29.70 30.13
C ASP A 304 10.30 28.50 30.09
N LEU A 305 9.93 27.48 29.32
CA LEU A 305 10.73 26.28 29.13
C LEU A 305 11.62 26.46 27.91
N HIS A 306 12.90 26.31 28.05
CA HIS A 306 13.85 26.21 26.95
C HIS A 306 13.98 24.75 26.55
N LEU A 307 13.60 24.44 25.34
CA LEU A 307 13.58 23.08 24.81
C LEU A 307 14.56 22.95 23.66
N ARG A 308 15.32 21.86 23.64
CA ARG A 308 16.02 21.40 22.46
C ARG A 308 15.24 20.26 21.86
N LEU A 309 14.81 20.41 20.60
CA LEU A 309 14.04 19.40 19.89
C LEU A 309 14.50 19.25 18.44
N GLY A 310 14.29 18.10 17.86
CA GLY A 310 14.52 17.87 16.44
C GLY A 310 13.31 18.30 15.62
N VAL A 311 13.52 19.22 14.69
CA VAL A 311 12.46 19.74 13.81
C VAL A 311 12.68 19.31 12.37
N ASP A 312 11.58 19.12 11.66
CA ASP A 312 11.56 18.90 10.23
C ASP A 312 11.31 20.22 9.51
N ALA A 313 12.12 20.51 8.49
CA ALA A 313 11.90 21.67 7.63
C ALA A 313 10.71 21.41 6.69
N ALA A 314 9.77 22.33 6.64
CA ALA A 314 8.67 22.34 5.69
C ALA A 314 8.56 23.73 5.02
N HIS A 315 7.86 23.82 3.90
CA HIS A 315 7.72 25.08 3.17
C HIS A 315 7.06 26.20 3.99
N ASP A 316 6.29 25.82 5.03
CA ASP A 316 5.55 26.71 5.92
C ASP A 316 6.26 26.94 7.27
N GLY A 317 7.50 26.47 7.42
CA GLY A 317 8.31 26.62 8.63
C GLY A 317 8.77 25.31 9.26
N TRP A 318 9.03 25.32 10.55
CA TRP A 318 9.47 24.18 11.31
C TRP A 318 8.29 23.31 11.76
N ARG A 319 8.48 21.99 11.77
CA ARG A 319 7.50 21.04 12.30
C ARG A 319 8.13 20.14 13.36
N TYR A 320 7.39 19.92 14.42
CA TYR A 320 7.67 18.95 15.46
C TYR A 320 6.50 17.99 15.60
N ARG A 321 6.74 16.69 15.48
CA ARG A 321 5.68 15.66 15.47
C ARG A 321 4.54 16.00 14.47
N GLY A 322 4.92 16.46 13.28
CA GLY A 322 3.98 16.87 12.23
C GLY A 322 3.24 18.19 12.46
N ARG A 323 3.37 18.83 13.63
CA ARG A 323 2.73 20.10 13.98
C ARG A 323 3.66 21.28 13.72
N VAL A 324 3.11 22.37 13.23
CA VAL A 324 3.88 23.60 12.95
C VAL A 324 4.36 24.20 14.26
N VAL A 325 5.65 24.51 14.34
CA VAL A 325 6.29 25.19 15.48
C VAL A 325 6.61 26.63 15.07
N LYS A 326 5.81 27.57 15.57
CA LYS A 326 5.99 29.01 15.34
C LYS A 326 5.51 29.79 16.55
N PRO A 327 5.97 31.01 16.74
CA PRO A 327 5.48 31.85 17.84
C PRO A 327 3.94 31.93 17.85
N GLY A 328 3.34 31.75 19.02
CA GLY A 328 1.90 31.68 19.22
C GLY A 328 1.27 30.31 19.00
N ALA A 329 1.96 29.34 18.45
CA ALA A 329 1.42 27.98 18.25
C ALA A 329 1.33 27.22 19.59
N PRO A 330 0.30 26.35 19.75
CA PRO A 330 0.22 25.48 20.92
C PRO A 330 1.33 24.41 20.87
N PHE A 331 1.90 24.10 22.03
CA PHE A 331 2.90 23.04 22.21
C PHE A 331 2.48 22.11 23.35
N VAL A 332 2.71 20.83 23.18
CA VAL A 332 2.46 19.82 24.22
C VAL A 332 3.75 19.04 24.45
N LEU A 333 4.22 19.05 25.69
CA LEU A 333 5.30 18.18 26.15
C LEU A 333 4.69 17.04 26.95
N THR A 334 4.85 15.83 26.43
CA THR A 334 4.40 14.61 27.10
C THR A 334 5.61 13.82 27.57
N THR A 335 5.71 13.57 28.85
CA THR A 335 6.76 12.77 29.48
C THR A 335 6.14 11.50 30.09
N ASP A 336 6.93 10.62 30.62
CA ASP A 336 6.49 9.46 31.41
C ASP A 336 5.80 9.86 32.74
N ARG A 337 5.97 11.10 33.20
CA ARG A 337 5.51 11.58 34.52
C ARG A 337 4.38 12.59 34.45
N TYR A 338 4.33 13.40 33.41
CA TYR A 338 3.36 14.48 33.28
C TYR A 338 3.14 14.90 31.81
N VAL A 339 2.06 15.60 31.58
CA VAL A 339 1.76 16.29 30.33
C VAL A 339 1.59 17.78 30.65
N VAL A 340 2.33 18.62 29.95
CA VAL A 340 2.16 20.08 30.05
C VAL A 340 1.86 20.68 28.70
N THR A 341 0.95 21.63 28.66
CA THR A 341 0.58 22.38 27.47
C THR A 341 1.07 23.83 27.61
N GLY A 342 1.53 24.38 26.50
CA GLY A 342 2.04 25.73 26.46
C GLY A 342 1.89 26.37 25.10
N THR A 343 2.44 27.56 24.98
CA THR A 343 2.48 28.33 23.74
C THR A 343 3.94 28.60 23.37
N VAL A 344 4.28 28.38 22.13
CA VAL A 344 5.62 28.70 21.62
C VAL A 344 5.85 30.21 21.69
N VAL A 345 6.92 30.62 22.32
CA VAL A 345 7.34 32.02 22.46
C VAL A 345 8.35 32.40 21.39
N SER A 346 9.34 31.54 21.17
CA SER A 346 10.40 31.77 20.19
C SER A 346 10.85 30.48 19.53
N VAL A 347 11.27 30.59 18.29
CA VAL A 347 11.90 29.52 17.49
C VAL A 347 13.06 30.12 16.71
N PRO A 348 14.07 29.33 16.32
CA PRO A 348 15.13 29.83 15.45
C PRO A 348 14.53 30.21 14.07
N PRO A 349 15.16 31.18 13.37
CA PRO A 349 14.72 31.55 12.04
C PRO A 349 14.76 30.33 11.10
N HIS A 350 13.80 30.25 10.20
CA HIS A 350 13.79 29.27 9.12
C HIS A 350 14.58 29.87 7.96
N GLU A 351 15.76 29.31 7.68
CA GLU A 351 16.60 29.69 6.53
C GLU A 351 16.19 28.91 5.28
#